data_9ddeeb3296d46d8ccf948b6703612ac4
#
_entry.id   9ddeeb3296d46d8ccf948b6703612ac4
#
_cell.length_a   1.000
_cell.length_b   1.000
_cell.length_c   1.000
_cell.angle_alpha   90.00
_cell.angle_beta   90.00
_cell.angle_gamma   90.00
#
_symmetry.space_group_name_H-M   'P 1'
#
loop_
_entity.id
_entity.type
_entity.pdbx_description
1 polymer ?
#
loop_
_entity_poly.entity_id
_entity_poly.type
_entity_poly.pdbx_seq_one_letter_code
_entity_poly.pdbx_strand_id
1 'polypeptide(L)'
;MRKEKTAMKQDTDRKILSLLEQKHSLSARETAVQLGISGASIRRAFRRLAELGEVRRIHGGIEALNRGMDPAYPFFLRMQWFTKEKEALATRTVPLLADCRSVFIDGGTTTAHLGMMLRNSSLRIITNSLAFNDVLSNGTATESGPEVILTGGRVNRKSAILLGPEAESSLDHFHADAAVISGSALDDRFLYDNMEEAAAIQRKMIANSDRVIVIADASKFGQTAPSAVVPVEKLSLIVT
;
A
#
# COMPACT_ATOMS: atom_id res chain seq x y z
N MET A 1 14.40 24.46 -23.31
CA MET A 1 13.25 25.29 -22.85
C MET A 1 11.97 24.52 -22.52
N ARG A 2 11.35 23.71 -23.42
CA ARG A 2 10.07 23.01 -23.12
C ARG A 2 10.25 21.87 -22.10
N LYS A 3 11.31 21.08 -22.19
CA LYS A 3 11.64 19.99 -21.24
C LYS A 3 12.01 20.50 -19.85
N GLU A 4 12.74 21.59 -19.73
CA GLU A 4 13.12 22.21 -18.43
C GLU A 4 11.92 22.79 -17.69
N LYS A 5 10.96 23.43 -18.41
CA LYS A 5 9.70 23.89 -17.80
C LYS A 5 8.82 22.73 -17.28
N THR A 6 8.88 21.58 -17.93
CA THR A 6 8.13 20.38 -17.47
C THR A 6 8.78 19.77 -16.24
N ALA A 7 10.10 19.64 -16.21
CA ALA A 7 10.85 19.15 -15.04
C ALA A 7 10.64 20.05 -13.80
N MET A 8 10.69 21.38 -13.99
CA MET A 8 10.47 22.35 -12.91
C MET A 8 9.03 22.34 -12.38
N LYS A 9 8.04 22.01 -13.22
CA LYS A 9 6.65 21.84 -12.79
C LYS A 9 6.48 20.56 -11.95
N GLN A 10 7.09 19.46 -12.38
CA GLN A 10 7.06 18.20 -11.64
C GLN A 10 7.77 18.29 -10.28
N ASP A 11 8.88 19.03 -10.20
CA ASP A 11 9.58 19.28 -8.94
C ASP A 11 8.72 20.10 -7.96
N THR A 12 8.04 21.14 -8.47
CA THR A 12 7.10 21.94 -7.68
C THR A 12 5.94 21.09 -7.15
N ASP A 13 5.38 20.22 -7.97
CA ASP A 13 4.28 19.34 -7.59
C ASP A 13 4.71 18.35 -6.50
N ARG A 14 5.89 17.75 -6.62
CA ARG A 14 6.46 16.87 -5.58
C ARG A 14 6.64 17.59 -4.24
N LYS A 15 7.20 18.81 -4.26
CA LYS A 15 7.38 19.60 -3.04
C LYS A 15 6.05 19.96 -2.37
N ILE A 16 5.02 20.30 -3.16
CA ILE A 16 3.68 20.57 -2.63
C ILE A 16 3.08 19.33 -1.99
N LEU A 17 3.18 18.17 -2.65
CA LEU A 17 2.65 16.91 -2.13
C LEU A 17 3.36 16.48 -0.84
N SER A 18 4.67 16.61 -0.77
CA SER A 18 5.44 16.32 0.46
C SER A 18 5.07 17.24 1.63
N LEU A 19 4.80 18.52 1.37
CA LEU A 19 4.30 19.44 2.41
C LEU A 19 2.88 19.07 2.86
N LEU A 20 2.05 18.60 1.93
CA LEU A 20 0.67 18.22 2.21
C LEU A 20 0.61 16.95 3.08
N GLU A 21 1.57 16.03 2.92
CA GLU A 21 1.73 14.85 3.78
C GLU A 21 1.95 15.23 5.24
N GLN A 22 2.69 16.32 5.50
CA GLN A 22 2.98 16.78 6.86
C GLN A 22 1.85 17.59 7.49
N LYS A 23 1.08 18.33 6.69
CA LYS A 23 0.15 19.37 7.20
C LYS A 23 -1.33 19.09 6.92
N HIS A 24 -1.67 18.01 6.21
CA HIS A 24 -3.02 17.64 5.76
C HIS A 24 -3.74 18.68 4.88
N SER A 25 -3.46 19.98 5.06
CA SER A 25 -3.95 21.07 4.22
C SER A 25 -2.90 22.14 4.01
N LEU A 26 -2.93 22.82 2.87
CA LEU A 26 -2.00 23.88 2.51
C LEU A 26 -2.77 25.08 1.94
N SER A 27 -2.49 26.26 2.47
CA SER A 27 -2.93 27.51 1.85
C SER A 27 -1.96 27.93 0.73
N ALA A 28 -2.48 28.55 -0.32
CA ALA A 28 -1.64 29.02 -1.43
C ALA A 28 -0.64 30.10 -0.98
N ARG A 29 -0.99 30.90 0.02
CA ARG A 29 -0.12 31.97 0.56
C ARG A 29 1.07 31.39 1.33
N GLU A 30 0.82 30.50 2.28
CA GLU A 30 1.87 29.87 3.10
C GLU A 30 2.81 29.00 2.25
N THR A 31 2.24 28.22 1.33
CA THR A 31 3.02 27.38 0.41
C THR A 31 3.92 28.23 -0.49
N ALA A 32 3.45 29.38 -0.97
CA ALA A 32 4.24 30.30 -1.77
C ALA A 32 5.46 30.82 -0.99
N VAL A 33 5.27 31.20 0.26
CA VAL A 33 6.35 31.66 1.16
C VAL A 33 7.32 30.50 1.44
N GLN A 34 6.82 29.34 1.84
CA GLN A 34 7.65 28.22 2.25
C GLN A 34 8.51 27.65 1.12
N LEU A 35 8.01 27.64 -0.12
CA LEU A 35 8.73 27.14 -1.30
C LEU A 35 9.49 28.22 -2.08
N GLY A 36 9.34 29.50 -1.73
CA GLY A 36 9.95 30.62 -2.47
C GLY A 36 9.39 30.75 -3.89
N ILE A 37 8.14 30.37 -4.13
CA ILE A 37 7.50 30.33 -5.45
C ILE A 37 6.34 31.33 -5.46
N SER A 38 6.12 32.02 -6.60
CA SER A 38 5.02 33.00 -6.69
C SER A 38 3.66 32.35 -6.40
N GLY A 39 2.79 33.07 -5.67
CA GLY A 39 1.45 32.60 -5.35
C GLY A 39 0.59 32.25 -6.59
N ALA A 40 0.85 32.90 -7.74
CA ALA A 40 0.21 32.56 -9.02
C ALA A 40 0.65 31.17 -9.52
N SER A 41 1.93 30.85 -9.36
CA SER A 41 2.49 29.53 -9.74
C SER A 41 1.97 28.42 -8.82
N ILE A 42 1.89 28.68 -7.51
CA ILE A 42 1.30 27.75 -6.54
C ILE A 42 -0.17 27.50 -6.86
N ARG A 43 -0.98 28.54 -7.11
CA ARG A 43 -2.39 28.34 -7.50
C ARG A 43 -2.57 27.54 -8.78
N ARG A 44 -1.67 27.69 -9.76
CA ARG A 44 -1.66 26.85 -10.96
C ARG A 44 -1.28 25.39 -10.68
N ALA A 45 -0.30 25.17 -9.81
CA ALA A 45 0.08 23.83 -9.36
C ALA A 45 -1.07 23.17 -8.58
N PHE A 46 -1.71 23.89 -7.65
CA PHE A 46 -2.88 23.40 -6.92
C PHE A 46 -4.06 23.02 -7.83
N ARG A 47 -4.32 23.83 -8.87
CA ARG A 47 -5.35 23.51 -9.87
C ARG A 47 -5.00 22.24 -10.61
N ARG A 48 -3.77 22.12 -11.12
CA ARG A 48 -3.30 20.94 -11.85
C ARG A 48 -3.37 19.68 -10.98
N LEU A 49 -2.90 19.74 -9.73
CA LEU A 49 -2.98 18.61 -8.79
C LEU A 49 -4.43 18.20 -8.51
N ALA A 50 -5.34 19.15 -8.43
CA ALA A 50 -6.76 18.86 -8.27
C ALA A 50 -7.39 18.27 -9.54
N GLU A 51 -7.02 18.76 -10.73
CA GLU A 51 -7.44 18.19 -12.01
C GLU A 51 -6.91 16.76 -12.23
N LEU A 52 -5.73 16.47 -11.69
CA LEU A 52 -5.15 15.13 -11.67
C LEU A 52 -5.77 14.23 -10.57
N GLY A 53 -6.68 14.77 -9.74
CA GLY A 53 -7.26 14.05 -8.62
C GLY A 53 -6.28 13.78 -7.48
N GLU A 54 -5.20 14.53 -7.37
CA GLU A 54 -4.14 14.34 -6.37
C GLU A 54 -4.47 15.01 -5.02
N VAL A 55 -5.34 16.00 -5.05
CA VAL A 55 -5.71 16.81 -3.90
C VAL A 55 -7.15 17.30 -4.03
N ARG A 56 -7.81 17.60 -2.91
CA ARG A 56 -9.09 18.30 -2.91
C ARG A 56 -8.89 19.81 -2.78
N ARG A 57 -9.61 20.59 -3.58
CA ARG A 57 -9.60 22.05 -3.43
C ARG A 57 -10.48 22.47 -2.27
N ILE A 58 -9.91 23.35 -1.43
CA ILE A 58 -10.63 24.08 -0.38
C ILE A 58 -10.50 25.58 -0.61
N HIS A 59 -11.24 26.37 0.17
CA HIS A 59 -11.16 27.84 0.06
C HIS A 59 -9.73 28.33 0.34
N GLY A 60 -9.11 28.97 -0.64
CA GLY A 60 -7.74 29.50 -0.51
C GLY A 60 -6.60 28.47 -0.59
N GLY A 61 -6.89 27.17 -0.78
CA GLY A 61 -5.88 26.16 -0.71
C GLY A 61 -6.24 24.79 -1.30
N ILE A 62 -5.52 23.81 -0.82
CA ILE A 62 -5.76 22.40 -1.07
C ILE A 62 -5.69 21.63 0.25
N GLU A 63 -6.35 20.49 0.29
CA GLU A 63 -6.18 19.50 1.36
C GLU A 63 -5.80 18.15 0.78
N ALA A 64 -5.12 17.36 1.59
CA ALA A 64 -4.90 15.96 1.29
C ALA A 64 -6.26 15.29 1.14
N LEU A 65 -6.45 14.59 0.05
CA LEU A 65 -7.51 13.61 0.03
C LEU A 65 -7.20 12.62 1.16
N ASN A 66 -8.21 12.03 1.77
CA ASN A 66 -8.02 11.00 2.80
C ASN A 66 -7.50 9.73 2.08
N ARG A 67 -6.20 9.77 1.74
CA ARG A 67 -5.55 8.99 0.68
C ARG A 67 -5.28 7.54 1.05
N GLY A 68 -5.31 7.22 2.34
CA GLY A 68 -5.04 5.87 2.82
C GLY A 68 -6.07 4.84 2.38
N MET A 69 -7.25 5.27 1.92
CA MET A 69 -8.39 4.40 1.73
C MET A 69 -9.03 4.42 0.35
N ASP A 70 -8.65 5.35 -0.54
CA ASP A 70 -9.28 5.42 -1.85
C ASP A 70 -8.55 4.52 -2.87
N PRO A 71 -9.12 3.35 -3.23
CA PRO A 71 -8.61 2.47 -4.27
C PRO A 71 -8.66 3.13 -5.66
N ALA A 72 -9.24 4.34 -5.77
CA ALA A 72 -9.26 5.11 -7.00
C ALA A 72 -7.86 5.49 -7.48
N TYR A 73 -6.88 5.57 -6.58
CA TYR A 73 -5.51 5.92 -6.95
C TYR A 73 -4.67 4.73 -7.40
N PRO A 74 -3.85 4.89 -8.46
CA PRO A 74 -2.91 3.87 -8.90
C PRO A 74 -1.96 3.43 -7.79
N PHE A 75 -1.59 2.15 -7.80
CA PHE A 75 -0.70 1.54 -6.81
C PHE A 75 0.61 2.32 -6.61
N PHE A 76 1.26 2.75 -7.71
CA PHE A 76 2.56 3.44 -7.65
C PHE A 76 2.48 4.79 -6.91
N LEU A 77 1.35 5.50 -6.95
CA LEU A 77 1.14 6.71 -6.16
C LEU A 77 0.97 6.36 -4.68
N ARG A 78 0.14 5.36 -4.39
CA ARG A 78 -0.07 4.88 -3.02
C ARG A 78 1.21 4.32 -2.38
N MET A 79 2.14 3.77 -3.15
CA MET A 79 3.46 3.34 -2.67
C MET A 79 4.29 4.49 -2.10
N GLN A 80 4.17 5.67 -2.67
CA GLN A 80 4.94 6.86 -2.25
C GLN A 80 4.33 7.56 -1.02
N TRP A 81 3.12 7.20 -0.61
CA TRP A 81 2.46 7.80 0.54
C TRP A 81 2.75 7.02 1.81
N PHE A 82 2.98 7.77 2.91
CA PHE A 82 3.25 7.17 4.22
C PHE A 82 4.41 6.16 4.18
N THR A 83 5.45 6.47 3.40
CA THR A 83 6.58 5.54 3.19
C THR A 83 7.27 5.20 4.51
N LYS A 84 7.49 6.20 5.38
CA LYS A 84 8.12 6.00 6.70
C LYS A 84 7.29 5.10 7.61
N GLU A 85 5.99 5.30 7.63
CA GLU A 85 5.05 4.49 8.39
C GLU A 85 5.04 3.04 7.87
N LYS A 86 4.98 2.85 6.55
CA LYS A 86 5.02 1.52 5.93
C LYS A 86 6.36 0.82 6.15
N GLU A 87 7.47 1.53 6.08
CA GLU A 87 8.79 0.99 6.40
C GLU A 87 8.88 0.60 7.88
N ALA A 88 8.34 1.41 8.78
CA ALA A 88 8.28 1.08 10.21
C ALA A 88 7.43 -0.16 10.48
N LEU A 89 6.26 -0.27 9.82
CA LEU A 89 5.39 -1.45 9.90
C LEU A 89 6.10 -2.69 9.38
N ALA A 90 6.77 -2.60 8.23
CA ALA A 90 7.56 -3.69 7.66
C ALA A 90 8.67 -4.13 8.62
N THR A 91 9.42 -3.17 9.19
CA THR A 91 10.49 -3.44 10.17
C THR A 91 9.98 -4.17 11.41
N ARG A 92 8.81 -3.81 11.91
CA ARG A 92 8.18 -4.48 13.06
C ARG A 92 7.62 -5.86 12.71
N THR A 93 7.24 -6.08 11.45
CA THR A 93 6.64 -7.34 11.01
C THR A 93 7.68 -8.44 10.76
N VAL A 94 8.85 -8.10 10.21
CA VAL A 94 9.88 -9.09 9.87
C VAL A 94 10.28 -10.02 11.04
N PRO A 95 10.53 -9.53 12.27
CA PRO A 95 10.85 -10.42 13.39
C PRO A 95 9.75 -11.42 13.75
N LEU A 96 8.50 -11.10 13.44
CA LEU A 96 7.34 -11.97 13.69
C LEU A 96 7.29 -13.19 12.75
N LEU A 97 8.10 -13.17 11.69
CA LEU A 97 8.21 -14.23 10.70
C LEU A 97 9.46 -15.10 10.90
N ALA A 98 10.24 -14.87 11.94
CA ALA A 98 11.54 -15.52 12.14
C ALA A 98 11.44 -17.04 12.35
N ASP A 99 10.33 -17.53 12.88
CA ASP A 99 10.02 -18.95 13.11
C ASP A 99 9.22 -19.60 11.96
N CYS A 100 8.83 -18.81 10.92
CA CYS A 100 8.10 -19.31 9.78
C CYS A 100 9.02 -19.95 8.74
N ARG A 101 8.52 -20.96 8.06
CA ARG A 101 9.09 -21.56 6.84
C ARG A 101 8.35 -21.11 5.60
N SER A 102 7.05 -20.87 5.75
CA SER A 102 6.15 -20.46 4.67
C SER A 102 5.23 -19.33 5.13
N VAL A 103 4.97 -18.36 4.23
CA VAL A 103 4.10 -17.23 4.52
C VAL A 103 3.25 -16.87 3.31
N PHE A 104 1.98 -16.56 3.56
CA PHE A 104 1.17 -15.81 2.60
C PHE A 104 1.43 -14.31 2.79
N ILE A 105 1.63 -13.60 1.70
CA ILE A 105 1.74 -12.14 1.70
C ILE A 105 0.71 -11.56 0.74
N ASP A 106 -0.26 -10.85 1.30
CA ASP A 106 -1.33 -10.19 0.55
C ASP A 106 -0.81 -9.02 -0.29
N GLY A 107 -1.59 -8.65 -1.29
CA GLY A 107 -1.31 -7.54 -2.18
C GLY A 107 -1.67 -6.20 -1.57
N GLY A 108 -0.68 -5.35 -1.34
CA GLY A 108 -0.90 -4.00 -0.84
C GLY A 108 0.38 -3.16 -0.86
N THR A 109 0.25 -1.85 -0.74
CA THR A 109 1.43 -0.98 -0.68
C THR A 109 2.21 -1.16 0.62
N THR A 110 1.53 -1.49 1.72
CA THR A 110 2.17 -1.73 3.01
C THR A 110 2.93 -3.04 3.01
N THR A 111 2.31 -4.13 2.51
CA THR A 111 2.95 -5.45 2.37
C THR A 111 4.11 -5.43 1.37
N ALA A 112 4.03 -4.62 0.31
CA ALA A 112 5.12 -4.52 -0.66
C ALA A 112 6.43 -4.01 -0.03
N HIS A 113 6.38 -3.19 1.02
CA HIS A 113 7.58 -2.75 1.75
C HIS A 113 8.31 -3.90 2.46
N LEU A 114 7.64 -5.02 2.78
CA LEU A 114 8.30 -6.22 3.31
C LEU A 114 9.26 -6.83 2.28
N GLY A 115 8.97 -6.70 0.98
CA GLY A 115 9.77 -7.30 -0.07
C GLY A 115 11.25 -6.95 0.00
N MET A 116 11.60 -5.69 0.32
CA MET A 116 13.00 -5.26 0.47
C MET A 116 13.70 -5.94 1.65
N MET A 117 12.98 -6.19 2.74
CA MET A 117 13.52 -6.73 3.97
C MET A 117 13.62 -8.26 3.96
N LEU A 118 12.80 -8.92 3.14
CA LEU A 118 12.75 -10.38 3.03
C LEU A 118 13.64 -10.95 1.92
N ARG A 119 14.39 -10.12 1.19
CA ARG A 119 15.26 -10.55 0.06
C ARG A 119 16.25 -11.67 0.40
N ASN A 120 16.76 -11.66 1.62
CA ASN A 120 17.77 -12.62 2.07
C ASN A 120 17.17 -13.67 3.02
N SER A 121 15.85 -13.82 3.06
CA SER A 121 15.20 -14.84 3.86
C SER A 121 15.22 -16.20 3.15
N SER A 122 15.04 -17.28 3.91
CA SER A 122 14.84 -18.63 3.40
C SER A 122 13.36 -19.01 3.34
N LEU A 123 12.47 -18.04 3.37
CA LEU A 123 11.01 -18.26 3.39
C LEU A 123 10.51 -18.76 2.03
N ARG A 124 9.50 -19.62 2.07
CA ARG A 124 8.60 -19.83 0.95
C ARG A 124 7.47 -18.80 1.04
N ILE A 125 7.36 -17.92 0.05
CA ILE A 125 6.40 -16.83 0.02
C ILE A 125 5.37 -17.09 -1.07
N ILE A 126 4.10 -17.21 -0.69
CA ILE A 126 2.97 -17.32 -1.61
C ILE A 126 2.24 -15.99 -1.63
N THR A 127 2.09 -15.37 -2.80
CA THR A 127 1.53 -14.02 -2.91
C THR A 127 0.74 -13.82 -4.19
N ASN A 128 -0.29 -12.99 -4.12
CA ASN A 128 -0.98 -12.45 -5.29
C ASN A 128 -0.43 -11.07 -5.71
N SER A 129 0.63 -10.58 -5.07
CA SER A 129 1.18 -9.25 -5.30
C SER A 129 2.29 -9.24 -6.35
N LEU A 130 2.02 -8.66 -7.51
CA LEU A 130 3.05 -8.39 -8.52
C LEU A 130 4.07 -7.36 -8.01
N ALA A 131 3.57 -6.37 -7.25
CA ALA A 131 4.42 -5.33 -6.71
C ALA A 131 5.37 -5.83 -5.63
N PHE A 132 4.94 -6.75 -4.77
CA PHE A 132 5.81 -7.40 -3.78
C PHE A 132 6.94 -8.16 -4.48
N ASN A 133 6.58 -8.96 -5.49
CA ASN A 133 7.56 -9.71 -6.28
C ASN A 133 8.55 -8.78 -7.00
N ASP A 134 8.07 -7.67 -7.58
CA ASP A 134 8.93 -6.68 -8.24
C ASP A 134 9.90 -6.02 -7.25
N VAL A 135 9.40 -5.57 -6.09
CA VAL A 135 10.23 -4.98 -5.03
C VAL A 135 11.27 -5.98 -4.51
N LEU A 136 10.90 -7.23 -4.33
CA LEU A 136 11.80 -8.29 -3.87
C LEU A 136 12.89 -8.58 -4.90
N SER A 137 12.54 -8.59 -6.19
CA SER A 137 13.43 -8.92 -7.32
C SER A 137 14.32 -7.75 -7.73
N ASN A 138 13.98 -6.50 -7.42
CA ASN A 138 14.74 -5.29 -7.73
C ASN A 138 16.02 -5.15 -6.86
N GLY A 139 16.82 -6.17 -6.83
CA GLY A 139 18.13 -6.26 -6.20
C GLY A 139 18.96 -7.29 -6.95
N THR A 140 20.23 -7.43 -6.62
CA THR A 140 21.04 -8.52 -7.12
C THR A 140 20.40 -9.83 -6.72
N ALA A 141 19.86 -10.58 -7.70
CA ALA A 141 19.41 -11.94 -7.47
C ALA A 141 20.57 -12.73 -6.86
N THR A 142 20.46 -13.04 -5.58
CA THR A 142 21.38 -13.97 -4.92
C THR A 142 20.79 -15.36 -5.08
N GLU A 143 21.63 -16.37 -5.28
CA GLU A 143 21.21 -17.78 -5.33
C GLU A 143 20.50 -18.23 -4.03
N SER A 144 20.51 -17.40 -2.98
CA SER A 144 20.01 -17.66 -1.64
C SER A 144 18.88 -16.74 -1.20
N GLY A 145 17.94 -16.41 -2.08
CA GLY A 145 16.73 -15.65 -1.75
C GLY A 145 15.53 -16.54 -1.41
N PRO A 146 14.39 -15.97 -1.02
CA PRO A 146 13.14 -16.70 -0.76
C PRO A 146 12.61 -17.35 -2.04
N GLU A 147 11.95 -18.52 -1.88
CA GLU A 147 11.15 -19.10 -2.94
C GLU A 147 9.83 -18.31 -3.04
N VAL A 148 9.54 -17.73 -4.20
CA VAL A 148 8.30 -16.95 -4.42
C VAL A 148 7.37 -17.69 -5.37
N ILE A 149 6.14 -17.87 -4.91
CA ILE A 149 5.05 -18.47 -5.69
C ILE A 149 3.98 -17.41 -5.91
N LEU A 150 3.73 -17.05 -7.16
CA LEU A 150 2.60 -16.20 -7.54
C LEU A 150 1.35 -17.05 -7.75
N THR A 151 0.22 -16.59 -7.22
CA THR A 151 -1.07 -17.31 -7.29
C THR A 151 -1.57 -17.54 -8.70
N GLY A 152 -1.06 -16.80 -9.70
CA GLY A 152 -1.71 -16.76 -11.02
C GLY A 152 -3.01 -15.96 -11.00
N GLY A 153 -3.78 -16.05 -12.08
CA GLY A 153 -5.06 -15.36 -12.23
C GLY A 153 -4.97 -14.09 -13.09
N ARG A 154 -6.03 -13.28 -13.05
CA ARG A 154 -6.20 -12.06 -13.83
C ARG A 154 -5.44 -10.88 -13.21
N VAL A 155 -4.63 -10.18 -14.00
CA VAL A 155 -3.88 -9.00 -13.55
C VAL A 155 -4.79 -7.79 -13.34
N ASN A 156 -4.87 -7.28 -12.13
CA ASN A 156 -5.40 -5.95 -11.83
C ASN A 156 -4.25 -4.93 -11.84
N ARG A 157 -4.09 -4.22 -12.96
CA ARG A 157 -3.00 -3.26 -13.15
C ARG A 157 -3.04 -2.08 -12.18
N LYS A 158 -4.24 -1.67 -11.75
CA LYS A 158 -4.44 -0.51 -10.87
C LYS A 158 -3.90 -0.77 -9.47
N SER A 159 -4.03 -2.01 -8.99
CA SER A 159 -3.58 -2.43 -7.66
C SER A 159 -2.31 -3.28 -7.69
N ALA A 160 -1.79 -3.62 -8.88
CA ALA A 160 -0.63 -4.48 -9.09
C ALA A 160 -0.77 -5.84 -8.39
N ILE A 161 -1.95 -6.45 -8.52
CA ILE A 161 -2.28 -7.75 -7.92
C ILE A 161 -2.93 -8.70 -8.93
N LEU A 162 -2.87 -9.98 -8.59
CA LEU A 162 -3.55 -11.07 -9.27
C LEU A 162 -4.88 -11.37 -8.56
N LEU A 163 -5.95 -11.54 -9.32
CA LEU A 163 -7.32 -11.74 -8.82
C LEU A 163 -8.05 -12.83 -9.62
N GLY A 164 -9.18 -13.22 -9.12
CA GLY A 164 -10.12 -14.13 -9.79
C GLY A 164 -10.03 -15.58 -9.31
N PRO A 165 -10.92 -16.43 -9.85
CA PRO A 165 -11.07 -17.83 -9.39
C PRO A 165 -9.78 -18.65 -9.46
N GLU A 166 -8.93 -18.40 -10.46
CA GLU A 166 -7.64 -19.08 -10.61
C GLU A 166 -6.68 -18.72 -9.47
N ALA A 167 -6.66 -17.43 -9.08
CA ALA A 167 -5.84 -16.99 -7.96
C ALA A 167 -6.36 -17.51 -6.62
N GLU A 168 -7.68 -17.57 -6.45
CA GLU A 168 -8.32 -18.11 -5.25
C GLU A 168 -8.09 -19.63 -5.12
N SER A 169 -8.33 -20.39 -6.19
CA SER A 169 -8.20 -21.86 -6.18
C SER A 169 -6.75 -22.31 -6.00
N SER A 170 -5.78 -21.54 -6.51
CA SER A 170 -4.36 -21.87 -6.32
C SER A 170 -3.95 -21.88 -4.85
N LEU A 171 -4.56 -21.03 -4.02
CA LEU A 171 -4.28 -20.96 -2.58
C LEU A 171 -4.74 -22.21 -1.82
N ASP A 172 -5.70 -22.98 -2.33
CA ASP A 172 -6.15 -24.23 -1.73
C ASP A 172 -5.07 -25.34 -1.75
N HIS A 173 -4.03 -25.18 -2.56
CA HIS A 173 -2.90 -26.12 -2.64
C HIS A 173 -1.80 -25.83 -1.59
N PHE A 174 -1.91 -24.75 -0.83
CA PHE A 174 -0.89 -24.32 0.11
C PHE A 174 -1.45 -24.19 1.52
N HIS A 175 -0.57 -24.44 2.49
CA HIS A 175 -0.75 -24.03 3.88
C HIS A 175 0.50 -23.28 4.32
N ALA A 176 0.34 -22.21 5.11
CA ALA A 176 1.46 -21.39 5.56
C ALA A 176 1.45 -21.19 7.08
N ASP A 177 2.65 -21.03 7.66
CA ASP A 177 2.81 -20.77 9.09
C ASP A 177 2.20 -19.40 9.49
N ALA A 178 2.13 -18.46 8.54
CA ALA A 178 1.47 -17.17 8.75
C ALA A 178 0.89 -16.57 7.46
N ALA A 179 -0.16 -15.76 7.61
CA ALA A 179 -0.63 -14.84 6.58
C ALA A 179 -0.40 -13.40 7.02
N VAL A 180 0.29 -12.60 6.20
CA VAL A 180 0.47 -11.17 6.39
C VAL A 180 -0.50 -10.43 5.48
N ILE A 181 -1.51 -9.81 6.07
CA ILE A 181 -2.63 -9.19 5.38
C ILE A 181 -2.60 -7.66 5.58
N SER A 182 -2.90 -6.92 4.52
CA SER A 182 -3.05 -5.47 4.58
C SER A 182 -4.44 -5.07 4.05
N GLY A 183 -5.38 -4.90 4.98
CA GLY A 183 -6.73 -4.48 4.62
C GLY A 183 -6.85 -3.00 4.25
N SER A 184 -7.99 -2.64 3.69
CA SER A 184 -8.34 -1.25 3.36
C SER A 184 -8.88 -0.48 4.54
N ALA A 185 -9.54 -1.14 5.50
CA ALA A 185 -10.15 -0.56 6.69
C ALA A 185 -10.25 -1.60 7.80
N LEU A 186 -10.31 -1.13 9.05
CA LEU A 186 -10.42 -1.95 10.26
C LEU A 186 -11.26 -1.22 11.29
N ASP A 187 -12.32 -1.84 11.77
CA ASP A 187 -13.08 -1.36 12.94
C ASP A 187 -12.96 -2.35 14.12
N ASP A 188 -13.82 -2.22 15.10
CA ASP A 188 -13.90 -3.11 16.28
C ASP A 188 -14.49 -4.50 15.98
N ARG A 189 -14.99 -4.71 14.77
CA ARG A 189 -15.67 -5.94 14.35
C ARG A 189 -14.92 -6.73 13.28
N PHE A 190 -14.46 -6.03 12.24
CA PHE A 190 -13.92 -6.67 11.05
C PHE A 190 -12.71 -5.95 10.47
N LEU A 191 -11.86 -6.73 9.80
CA LEU A 191 -10.99 -6.27 8.73
C LEU A 191 -11.80 -6.21 7.44
N TYR A 192 -11.61 -5.15 6.64
CA TYR A 192 -12.34 -4.93 5.38
C TYR A 192 -11.40 -4.68 4.21
N ASP A 193 -11.89 -4.97 3.01
CA ASP A 193 -11.28 -4.53 1.76
C ASP A 193 -12.28 -3.77 0.87
N ASN A 194 -11.75 -2.92 -0.03
CA ASN A 194 -12.56 -2.17 -0.98
C ASN A 194 -13.02 -3.02 -2.17
N MET A 195 -12.37 -4.15 -2.43
CA MET A 195 -12.64 -5.04 -3.55
C MET A 195 -13.01 -6.44 -3.04
N GLU A 196 -14.17 -6.94 -3.43
CA GLU A 196 -14.63 -8.28 -3.04
C GLU A 196 -13.67 -9.38 -3.53
N GLU A 197 -13.13 -9.27 -4.75
CA GLU A 197 -12.15 -10.24 -5.27
C GLU A 197 -10.85 -10.26 -4.44
N ALA A 198 -10.39 -9.12 -3.92
CA ALA A 198 -9.24 -9.08 -3.03
C ALA A 198 -9.58 -9.66 -1.65
N ALA A 199 -10.76 -9.32 -1.11
CA ALA A 199 -11.25 -9.89 0.14
C ALA A 199 -11.39 -11.42 0.06
N ALA A 200 -11.82 -11.98 -1.08
CA ALA A 200 -11.91 -13.41 -1.29
C ALA A 200 -10.53 -14.08 -1.20
N ILE A 201 -9.51 -13.51 -1.83
CA ILE A 201 -8.12 -13.98 -1.73
C ILE A 201 -7.60 -13.88 -0.29
N GLN A 202 -7.84 -12.76 0.38
CA GLN A 202 -7.44 -12.58 1.78
C GLN A 202 -8.09 -13.63 2.69
N ARG A 203 -9.40 -13.91 2.52
CA ARG A 203 -10.10 -14.99 3.26
C ARG A 203 -9.46 -16.36 3.05
N LYS A 204 -9.04 -16.68 1.80
CA LYS A 204 -8.35 -17.94 1.49
C LYS A 204 -6.97 -18.00 2.16
N MET A 205 -6.16 -16.95 2.09
CA MET A 205 -4.86 -16.89 2.78
C MET A 205 -5.02 -17.08 4.29
N ILE A 206 -6.03 -16.42 4.89
CA ILE A 206 -6.34 -16.53 6.31
C ILE A 206 -6.78 -17.96 6.68
N ALA A 207 -7.68 -18.55 5.90
CA ALA A 207 -8.19 -19.91 6.15
C ALA A 207 -7.10 -20.99 6.06
N ASN A 208 -6.07 -20.75 5.24
CA ASN A 208 -4.99 -21.69 4.98
C ASN A 208 -3.69 -21.34 5.74
N SER A 209 -3.78 -20.60 6.84
CA SER A 209 -2.62 -20.23 7.66
C SER A 209 -2.84 -20.48 9.15
N ASP A 210 -1.76 -20.76 9.88
CA ASP A 210 -1.80 -20.97 11.33
C ASP A 210 -1.95 -19.66 12.12
N ARG A 211 -1.35 -18.55 11.60
CA ARG A 211 -1.38 -17.23 12.23
C ARG A 211 -1.79 -16.15 11.22
N VAL A 212 -2.55 -15.17 11.70
CA VAL A 212 -2.99 -14.02 10.89
C VAL A 212 -2.39 -12.75 11.46
N ILE A 213 -1.48 -12.14 10.72
CA ILE A 213 -0.82 -10.88 11.06
C ILE A 213 -1.38 -9.79 10.14
N VAL A 214 -2.08 -8.81 10.71
CA VAL A 214 -2.54 -7.64 9.96
C VAL A 214 -1.55 -6.52 10.14
N ILE A 215 -1.16 -5.87 9.04
CA ILE A 215 -0.35 -4.66 9.06
C ILE A 215 -1.17 -3.48 8.57
N ALA A 216 -1.39 -2.51 9.46
CA ALA A 216 -2.26 -1.38 9.20
C ALA A 216 -1.72 -0.10 9.86
N ASP A 217 -1.59 0.98 9.08
CA ASP A 217 -1.34 2.29 9.64
C ASP A 217 -2.59 2.88 10.32
N ALA A 218 -2.37 3.90 11.16
CA ALA A 218 -3.42 4.50 11.98
C ALA A 218 -4.63 5.03 11.16
N SER A 219 -4.47 5.32 9.88
CA SER A 219 -5.56 5.82 9.02
C SER A 219 -6.63 4.76 8.70
N LYS A 220 -6.34 3.48 8.97
CA LYS A 220 -7.25 2.36 8.69
C LYS A 220 -8.24 2.10 9.81
N PHE A 221 -7.93 2.56 11.02
CA PHE A 221 -8.72 2.27 12.21
C PHE A 221 -10.00 3.11 12.28
N GLY A 222 -11.06 2.50 12.81
CA GLY A 222 -12.38 3.10 12.94
C GLY A 222 -13.08 3.34 11.58
N GLN A 223 -12.65 2.65 10.53
CA GLN A 223 -13.19 2.78 9.18
C GLN A 223 -13.78 1.45 8.72
N THR A 224 -14.72 1.52 7.78
CA THR A 224 -15.30 0.36 7.10
C THR A 224 -15.06 0.42 5.60
N ALA A 225 -15.13 -0.73 4.93
CA ALA A 225 -15.10 -0.84 3.48
C ALA A 225 -16.16 -1.85 3.00
N PRO A 226 -16.49 -1.89 1.68
CA PRO A 226 -17.61 -2.69 1.20
C PRO A 226 -17.55 -4.19 1.49
N SER A 227 -16.35 -4.78 1.55
CA SER A 227 -16.18 -6.23 1.69
C SER A 227 -15.53 -6.59 3.01
N ALA A 228 -16.27 -7.27 3.89
CA ALA A 228 -15.70 -7.83 5.13
C ALA A 228 -14.78 -9.01 4.79
N VAL A 229 -13.58 -8.97 5.36
CA VAL A 229 -12.57 -10.02 5.18
C VAL A 229 -12.69 -11.05 6.29
N VAL A 230 -12.48 -10.62 7.54
CA VAL A 230 -12.43 -11.52 8.70
C VAL A 230 -12.81 -10.75 9.97
N PRO A 231 -13.50 -11.39 10.94
CA PRO A 231 -13.72 -10.81 12.26
C PRO A 231 -12.40 -10.56 12.99
N VAL A 232 -12.32 -9.44 13.74
CA VAL A 232 -11.09 -9.01 14.44
C VAL A 232 -10.61 -10.05 15.45
N GLU A 233 -11.52 -10.80 16.09
CA GLU A 233 -11.19 -11.86 17.03
C GLU A 233 -10.42 -13.05 16.42
N LYS A 234 -10.41 -13.18 15.08
CA LYS A 234 -9.62 -14.19 14.37
C LYS A 234 -8.21 -13.72 14.00
N LEU A 235 -7.88 -12.48 14.26
CA LEU A 235 -6.54 -11.95 14.02
C LEU A 235 -5.61 -12.36 15.16
N SER A 236 -4.45 -12.90 14.82
CA SER A 236 -3.44 -13.26 15.83
C SER A 236 -2.70 -12.03 16.33
N LEU A 237 -2.47 -11.05 15.44
CA LEU A 237 -1.72 -9.84 15.75
C LEU A 237 -2.06 -8.71 14.77
N ILE A 238 -2.07 -7.49 15.30
CA ILE A 238 -2.14 -6.27 14.48
C ILE A 238 -0.86 -5.47 14.73
N VAL A 239 -0.12 -5.20 13.66
CA VAL A 239 1.07 -4.33 13.67
C VAL A 239 0.65 -2.95 13.21
N THR A 240 0.87 -1.95 14.07
CA THR A 240 0.49 -0.56 13.81
C THR A 240 1.59 0.41 14.24
#